data_d34c270ca82aafafdc5a7b337bd073c0
#
_entry.id   d34c270ca82aafafdc5a7b337bd073c0
#
_cell.length_a   1.000
_cell.length_b   1.000
_cell.length_c   1.000
_cell.angle_alpha   90.00
_cell.angle_beta   90.00
_cell.angle_gamma   90.00
#
_symmetry.space_group_name_H-M   'P 1'
#
loop_
_entity.id
_entity.type
_entity.pdbx_description
1 polymer ?
#
loop_
_entity_poly.entity_id
_entity_poly.type
_entity_poly.pdbx_seq_one_letter_code
_entity_poly.pdbx_strand_id
1 'polypeptide(L)'
;PNLNPETTVAYELGVRNQLSGNDVLSVTAFYKDIFDYVTTKSVQRIGTLGSAQLYTTYLNSDYARVKGIEVEYKKRIGNWFRGSAWASYSVATGKSSTPDESVVKQQQGQPETIKENYLIWDRPVQVSLTMNFTVPKGEPLFGVGEGILDDINLYTRLFYQSGKRYTPQIGTGPDGEVLLDPVTGRPLYISNQNNINGLVGDYWFYIDMNLEKYVDVGFGKIVASVEVENLLNRKNSQTINPVTGRAYEYGDPTPNSWNDPLYPQVSGTIQPFPYDPSRYLKPRTVRLSLAFRF
;
A
#
# COMPACT_ATOMS: atom_id res chain seq x y z
N PRO A 1 8.71 -21.05 -24.29
CA PRO A 1 9.73 -20.61 -23.34
C PRO A 1 9.60 -21.41 -22.05
N ASN A 2 10.67 -22.10 -21.63
CA ASN A 2 10.68 -22.78 -20.35
C ASN A 2 11.02 -21.75 -19.27
N LEU A 3 9.99 -21.20 -18.63
CA LEU A 3 10.19 -20.40 -17.43
C LEU A 3 10.41 -21.33 -16.24
N ASN A 4 11.42 -21.02 -15.44
CA ASN A 4 11.61 -21.64 -14.14
C ASN A 4 10.62 -21.04 -13.12
N PRO A 5 10.26 -21.78 -12.06
CA PRO A 5 9.55 -21.21 -10.95
C PRO A 5 10.41 -20.12 -10.25
N GLU A 6 9.80 -19.02 -9.85
CA GLU A 6 10.44 -18.06 -8.95
C GLU A 6 10.73 -18.73 -7.61
N THR A 7 11.94 -18.55 -7.11
CA THR A 7 12.41 -19.20 -5.86
C THR A 7 12.71 -18.15 -4.82
N THR A 8 12.15 -18.29 -3.63
CA THR A 8 12.47 -17.45 -2.47
C THR A 8 13.21 -18.23 -1.42
N VAL A 9 14.36 -17.72 -1.02
CA VAL A 9 15.11 -18.20 0.14
C VAL A 9 14.98 -17.18 1.26
N ALA A 10 14.47 -17.62 2.42
CA ALA A 10 14.27 -16.75 3.58
C ALA A 10 15.18 -17.18 4.74
N TYR A 11 15.83 -16.21 5.34
CA TYR A 11 16.59 -16.34 6.59
C TYR A 11 15.90 -15.53 7.65
N GLU A 12 15.56 -16.13 8.78
CA GLU A 12 14.85 -15.48 9.87
C GLU A 12 15.53 -15.79 11.20
N LEU A 13 15.68 -14.76 12.01
CA LEU A 13 16.14 -14.87 13.38
C LEU A 13 15.16 -14.13 14.28
N GLY A 14 14.57 -14.84 15.23
CA GLY A 14 13.56 -14.27 16.11
C GLY A 14 13.77 -14.62 17.57
N VAL A 15 13.34 -13.72 18.43
CA VAL A 15 13.25 -13.91 19.88
C VAL A 15 11.81 -13.68 20.29
N ARG A 16 11.26 -14.63 21.04
CA ARG A 16 9.95 -14.51 21.66
C ARG A 16 10.10 -14.65 23.16
N ASN A 17 9.65 -13.64 23.89
CA ASN A 17 9.71 -13.60 25.34
C ASN A 17 8.33 -13.36 25.96
N GLN A 18 8.00 -14.15 26.94
CA GLN A 18 6.82 -13.91 27.78
C GLN A 18 7.26 -13.01 28.94
N LEU A 19 6.90 -11.73 28.86
CA LEU A 19 7.30 -10.72 29.85
C LEU A 19 6.55 -10.89 31.18
N SER A 20 5.30 -11.37 31.10
CA SER A 20 4.48 -11.74 32.25
C SER A 20 3.52 -12.85 31.87
N GLY A 21 2.70 -13.33 32.81
CA GLY A 21 1.64 -14.33 32.52
C GLY A 21 0.66 -13.89 31.41
N ASN A 22 0.61 -12.60 31.10
CA ASN A 22 -0.39 -11.99 30.23
C ASN A 22 0.20 -11.18 29.06
N ASP A 23 1.52 -11.12 28.95
CA ASP A 23 2.23 -10.31 27.96
C ASP A 23 3.25 -11.14 27.20
N VAL A 24 3.26 -11.02 25.87
CA VAL A 24 4.24 -11.65 24.99
C VAL A 24 4.81 -10.62 24.05
N LEU A 25 6.12 -10.55 23.95
CA LEU A 25 6.87 -9.77 22.97
C LEU A 25 7.62 -10.71 22.03
N SER A 26 7.47 -10.49 20.74
CA SER A 26 8.23 -11.18 19.69
C SER A 26 8.96 -10.15 18.84
N VAL A 27 10.22 -10.41 18.53
CA VAL A 27 11.02 -9.60 17.61
C VAL A 27 11.66 -10.56 16.62
N THR A 28 11.47 -10.32 15.33
CA THR A 28 12.01 -11.14 14.26
C THR A 28 12.72 -10.27 13.24
N ALA A 29 13.98 -10.55 12.95
CA ALA A 29 14.69 -10.00 11.81
C ALA A 29 14.66 -11.02 10.67
N PHE A 30 14.48 -10.54 9.44
CA PHE A 30 14.40 -11.38 8.26
C PHE A 30 15.18 -10.83 7.09
N TYR A 31 15.63 -11.74 6.24
CA TYR A 31 16.25 -11.46 4.95
C TYR A 31 15.74 -12.47 3.94
N LYS A 32 15.22 -12.00 2.81
CA LYS A 32 14.66 -12.83 1.73
C LYS A 32 15.33 -12.48 0.41
N ASP A 33 15.87 -13.48 -0.26
CA ASP A 33 16.32 -13.39 -1.65
C ASP A 33 15.30 -14.08 -2.55
N ILE A 34 14.87 -13.38 -3.57
CA ILE A 34 13.95 -13.88 -4.62
C ILE A 34 14.77 -14.01 -5.90
N PHE A 35 14.94 -15.24 -6.36
CA PHE A 35 15.69 -15.59 -7.57
C PHE A 35 14.74 -15.98 -8.70
N ASP A 36 15.28 -16.00 -9.90
CA ASP A 36 14.52 -16.34 -11.09
C ASP A 36 13.27 -15.47 -11.27
N TYR A 37 13.36 -14.22 -10.80
CA TYR A 37 12.26 -13.27 -10.93
C TYR A 37 11.98 -13.00 -12.41
N VAL A 38 10.72 -13.14 -12.79
CA VAL A 38 10.33 -13.06 -14.21
C VAL A 38 10.41 -11.63 -14.69
N THR A 39 11.06 -11.42 -15.82
CA THR A 39 11.09 -10.14 -16.53
C THR A 39 10.83 -10.35 -18.02
N THR A 40 10.44 -9.30 -18.71
CA THR A 40 10.29 -9.30 -20.17
C THR A 40 11.52 -8.71 -20.82
N LYS A 41 11.91 -9.26 -21.97
CA LYS A 41 12.98 -8.75 -22.80
C LYS A 41 12.57 -8.74 -24.27
N SER A 42 12.89 -7.64 -24.96
CA SER A 42 12.76 -7.60 -26.40
C SER A 42 13.96 -8.30 -27.04
N VAL A 43 13.67 -9.27 -27.87
CA VAL A 43 14.66 -10.06 -28.61
C VAL A 43 14.48 -9.79 -30.09
N GLN A 44 15.58 -9.57 -30.78
CA GLN A 44 15.59 -9.40 -32.23
C GLN A 44 15.80 -10.76 -32.92
N ARG A 45 14.87 -11.15 -33.76
CA ARG A 45 15.03 -12.29 -34.64
C ARG A 45 15.33 -11.79 -36.04
N ILE A 46 16.41 -12.27 -36.61
CA ILE A 46 16.74 -12.02 -38.02
C ILE A 46 16.06 -13.13 -38.84
N GLY A 47 15.06 -12.73 -39.64
CA GLY A 47 14.40 -13.63 -40.55
C GLY A 47 15.30 -14.05 -41.71
N THR A 48 14.93 -15.11 -42.42
CA THR A 48 15.65 -15.67 -43.57
C THR A 48 15.87 -14.67 -44.73
N LEU A 49 15.10 -13.58 -44.77
CA LEU A 49 15.21 -12.49 -45.76
C LEU A 49 15.92 -11.24 -45.20
N GLY A 50 16.64 -11.37 -44.09
CA GLY A 50 17.39 -10.25 -43.50
C GLY A 50 16.53 -9.20 -42.79
N SER A 51 15.20 -9.40 -42.70
CA SER A 51 14.32 -8.52 -41.92
C SER A 51 14.45 -8.79 -40.43
N ALA A 52 14.73 -7.75 -39.65
CA ALA A 52 14.76 -7.83 -38.18
C ALA A 52 13.35 -7.70 -37.64
N GLN A 53 12.88 -8.71 -36.91
CA GLN A 53 11.64 -8.66 -36.14
C GLN A 53 11.96 -8.62 -34.66
N LEU A 54 11.41 -7.61 -33.96
CA LEU A 54 11.44 -7.53 -32.52
C LEU A 54 10.23 -8.27 -31.93
N TYR A 55 10.48 -9.16 -30.98
CA TYR A 55 9.42 -9.79 -30.21
C TYR A 55 9.78 -9.77 -28.72
N THR A 56 8.77 -9.71 -27.89
CA THR A 56 8.92 -9.72 -26.43
C THR A 56 8.80 -11.14 -25.90
N THR A 57 9.71 -11.54 -25.05
CA THR A 57 9.68 -12.83 -24.36
C THR A 57 9.90 -12.68 -22.87
N TYR A 58 9.35 -13.61 -22.09
CA TYR A 58 9.58 -13.70 -20.64
C TYR A 58 10.84 -14.52 -20.38
N LEU A 59 11.63 -14.07 -19.40
CA LEU A 59 12.86 -14.70 -18.94
C LEU A 59 12.97 -14.63 -17.41
N ASN A 60 13.58 -15.63 -16.80
CA ASN A 60 13.97 -15.61 -15.40
C ASN A 60 15.37 -14.98 -15.26
N SER A 61 15.47 -13.67 -15.27
CA SER A 61 16.76 -12.98 -15.25
C SER A 61 16.87 -11.87 -14.22
N ASP A 62 15.83 -11.64 -13.44
CA ASP A 62 15.80 -10.64 -12.39
C ASP A 62 15.87 -11.26 -11.00
N TYR A 63 16.03 -10.39 -10.01
CA TYR A 63 16.04 -10.74 -8.60
C TYR A 63 15.41 -9.62 -7.78
N ALA A 64 14.95 -9.98 -6.59
CA ALA A 64 14.53 -9.03 -5.58
C ALA A 64 15.07 -9.46 -4.20
N ARG A 65 15.28 -8.49 -3.32
CA ARG A 65 15.73 -8.68 -1.94
C ARG A 65 14.84 -7.93 -1.00
N VAL A 66 14.46 -8.57 0.08
CA VAL A 66 13.68 -7.94 1.15
C VAL A 66 14.36 -8.19 2.46
N LYS A 67 14.64 -7.14 3.21
CA LYS A 67 15.21 -7.23 4.56
C LYS A 67 14.42 -6.37 5.52
N GLY A 68 14.26 -6.83 6.74
CA GLY A 68 13.48 -6.08 7.71
C GLY A 68 13.47 -6.66 9.10
N ILE A 69 12.72 -5.98 9.94
CA ILE A 69 12.48 -6.35 11.32
C ILE A 69 10.99 -6.22 11.63
N GLU A 70 10.47 -7.17 12.37
CA GLU A 70 9.09 -7.19 12.86
C GLU A 70 9.07 -7.25 14.36
N VAL A 71 8.17 -6.50 14.96
CA VAL A 71 7.92 -6.50 16.40
C VAL A 71 6.45 -6.76 16.63
N GLU A 72 6.14 -7.76 17.43
CA GLU A 72 4.77 -8.06 17.84
C GLU A 72 4.68 -8.07 19.36
N TYR A 73 3.73 -7.34 19.92
CA TYR A 73 3.40 -7.33 21.33
C TYR A 73 1.94 -7.71 21.52
N LYS A 74 1.69 -8.72 22.35
CA LYS A 74 0.35 -9.17 22.71
C LYS A 74 0.12 -8.99 24.18
N LYS A 75 -1.04 -8.49 24.54
CA LYS A 75 -1.48 -8.28 25.93
C LYS A 75 -2.89 -8.79 26.16
N ARG A 76 -3.06 -9.45 27.31
CA ARG A 76 -4.39 -9.83 27.84
C ARG A 76 -4.52 -9.29 29.25
N ILE A 77 -5.66 -8.71 29.57
CA ILE A 77 -5.97 -8.27 30.93
C ILE A 77 -7.32 -8.88 31.32
N GLY A 78 -7.28 -9.86 32.21
CA GLY A 78 -8.49 -10.58 32.61
C GLY A 78 -9.28 -11.12 31.39
N ASN A 79 -10.59 -11.01 31.49
CA ASN A 79 -11.51 -11.37 30.41
C ASN A 79 -12.01 -10.16 29.60
N TRP A 80 -11.66 -8.95 30.03
CA TRP A 80 -12.21 -7.73 29.46
C TRP A 80 -11.35 -7.07 28.38
N PHE A 81 -10.04 -7.37 28.31
CA PHE A 81 -9.17 -6.77 27.29
C PHE A 81 -8.22 -7.77 26.65
N ARG A 82 -8.14 -7.71 25.32
CA ARG A 82 -7.12 -8.37 24.50
C ARG A 82 -6.62 -7.38 23.48
N GLY A 83 -5.30 -7.22 23.40
CA GLY A 83 -4.66 -6.32 22.45
C GLY A 83 -3.48 -6.99 21.77
N SER A 84 -3.24 -6.59 20.52
CA SER A 84 -2.04 -6.93 19.76
C SER A 84 -1.56 -5.71 18.99
N ALA A 85 -0.30 -5.35 19.22
CA ALA A 85 0.41 -4.35 18.44
C ALA A 85 1.46 -5.04 17.59
N TRP A 86 1.46 -4.79 16.30
CA TRP A 86 2.45 -5.28 15.36
C TRP A 86 3.03 -4.12 14.57
N ALA A 87 4.33 -4.10 14.42
CA ALA A 87 5.06 -3.12 13.61
C ALA A 87 6.12 -3.83 12.77
N SER A 88 6.26 -3.42 11.54
CA SER A 88 7.30 -3.89 10.62
C SER A 88 8.02 -2.72 9.97
N TYR A 89 9.33 -2.85 9.90
CA TYR A 89 10.17 -2.02 9.04
C TYR A 89 10.88 -2.93 8.05
N SER A 90 10.70 -2.67 6.76
CA SER A 90 11.34 -3.47 5.71
C SER A 90 11.81 -2.59 4.55
N VAL A 91 12.77 -3.11 3.80
CA VAL A 91 13.27 -2.50 2.58
C VAL A 91 13.33 -3.57 1.51
N ALA A 92 12.61 -3.31 0.41
CA ALA A 92 12.62 -4.17 -0.77
C ALA A 92 13.37 -3.49 -1.91
N THR A 93 14.39 -4.16 -2.41
CA THR A 93 15.23 -3.70 -3.53
C THR A 93 15.34 -4.78 -4.60
N GLY A 94 15.60 -4.39 -5.82
CA GLY A 94 15.74 -5.30 -6.95
C GLY A 94 16.04 -4.55 -8.25
N LYS A 95 16.03 -5.28 -9.35
CA LYS A 95 16.29 -4.72 -10.67
C LYS A 95 15.01 -4.20 -11.32
N SER A 96 13.94 -4.98 -11.30
CA SER A 96 12.62 -4.61 -11.84
C SER A 96 11.52 -4.82 -10.80
N SER A 97 10.54 -3.93 -10.76
CA SER A 97 9.40 -4.02 -9.83
C SER A 97 8.27 -4.89 -10.37
N THR A 98 8.16 -4.97 -11.70
CA THR A 98 7.17 -5.78 -12.41
C THR A 98 7.83 -6.45 -13.62
N PRO A 99 7.29 -7.58 -14.11
CA PRO A 99 7.84 -8.27 -15.28
C PRO A 99 7.96 -7.39 -16.51
N ASP A 100 7.00 -6.49 -16.74
CA ASP A 100 6.92 -5.67 -17.95
C ASP A 100 7.73 -4.36 -17.88
N GLU A 101 8.33 -4.03 -16.75
CA GLU A 101 9.04 -2.76 -16.55
C GLU A 101 10.19 -2.58 -17.55
N SER A 102 10.93 -3.63 -17.85
CA SER A 102 12.06 -3.60 -18.77
C SER A 102 11.62 -3.25 -20.20
N VAL A 103 10.54 -3.87 -20.70
CA VAL A 103 10.01 -3.60 -22.04
C VAL A 103 9.39 -2.22 -22.14
N VAL A 104 8.66 -1.79 -21.11
CA VAL A 104 8.08 -0.44 -21.08
C VAL A 104 9.18 0.62 -21.15
N LYS A 105 10.26 0.48 -20.40
CA LYS A 105 11.42 1.38 -20.45
C LYS A 105 12.04 1.40 -21.85
N GLN A 106 12.22 0.23 -22.46
CA GLN A 106 12.79 0.13 -23.81
C GLN A 106 11.88 0.82 -24.86
N GLN A 107 10.57 0.63 -24.78
CA GLN A 107 9.61 1.30 -25.66
C GLN A 107 9.61 2.82 -25.50
N GLN A 108 9.89 3.30 -24.28
CA GLN A 108 10.02 4.73 -23.97
C GLN A 108 11.40 5.30 -24.29
N GLY A 109 12.30 4.53 -24.89
CA GLY A 109 13.68 4.96 -25.18
C GLY A 109 14.53 5.20 -23.93
N GLN A 110 14.12 4.65 -22.79
CA GLN A 110 14.86 4.79 -21.53
C GLN A 110 15.92 3.69 -21.40
N PRO A 111 17.06 3.97 -20.76
CA PRO A 111 18.10 2.98 -20.56
C PRO A 111 17.62 1.84 -19.65
N GLU A 112 18.12 0.64 -19.92
CA GLU A 112 17.86 -0.52 -19.05
C GLU A 112 18.41 -0.27 -17.66
N THR A 113 17.66 -0.67 -16.62
CA THR A 113 18.08 -0.52 -15.22
C THR A 113 19.20 -1.51 -14.92
N ILE A 114 20.41 -1.00 -14.68
CA ILE A 114 21.59 -1.80 -14.34
C ILE A 114 21.78 -1.87 -12.82
N LYS A 115 21.34 -0.83 -12.10
CA LYS A 115 21.51 -0.69 -10.65
C LYS A 115 20.33 -1.29 -9.90
N GLU A 116 20.59 -1.80 -8.71
CA GLU A 116 19.56 -2.17 -7.75
C GLU A 116 18.85 -0.90 -7.24
N ASN A 117 17.53 -0.89 -7.34
CA ASN A 117 16.68 0.21 -6.90
C ASN A 117 15.62 -0.28 -5.91
N TYR A 118 14.95 0.63 -5.22
CA TYR A 118 13.76 0.29 -4.46
C TYR A 118 12.66 -0.23 -5.41
N LEU A 119 11.90 -1.19 -4.93
CA LEU A 119 10.79 -1.74 -5.70
C LEU A 119 9.52 -0.93 -5.42
N ILE A 120 8.68 -0.75 -6.44
CA ILE A 120 7.46 0.08 -6.34
C ILE A 120 6.47 -0.45 -5.29
N TRP A 121 6.52 -1.74 -5.00
CA TRP A 121 5.68 -2.38 -3.99
C TRP A 121 6.28 -2.32 -2.57
N ASP A 122 7.48 -1.78 -2.39
CA ASP A 122 8.08 -1.56 -1.07
C ASP A 122 7.23 -0.63 -0.21
N ARG A 123 6.97 -1.05 1.02
CA ARG A 123 6.23 -0.33 2.05
C ARG A 123 7.08 -0.31 3.31
N PRO A 124 7.97 0.67 3.47
CA PRO A 124 8.99 0.64 4.53
C PRO A 124 8.44 0.44 5.93
N VAL A 125 7.33 1.05 6.27
CA VAL A 125 6.76 0.95 7.62
C VAL A 125 5.32 0.50 7.55
N GLN A 126 4.98 -0.50 8.38
CA GLN A 126 3.60 -0.91 8.62
C GLN A 126 3.39 -1.06 10.13
N VAL A 127 2.25 -0.58 10.63
CA VAL A 127 1.85 -0.72 12.02
C VAL A 127 0.38 -1.12 12.06
N SER A 128 0.07 -2.13 12.86
CA SER A 128 -1.29 -2.55 13.12
C SER A 128 -1.49 -2.71 14.63
N LEU A 129 -2.50 -2.05 15.15
CA LEU A 129 -2.93 -2.19 16.54
C LEU A 129 -4.36 -2.70 16.54
N THR A 130 -4.57 -3.85 17.16
CA THR A 130 -5.91 -4.42 17.36
C THR A 130 -6.22 -4.47 18.84
N MET A 131 -7.41 -4.04 19.21
CA MET A 131 -7.90 -4.04 20.57
C MET A 131 -9.30 -4.62 20.61
N ASN A 132 -9.53 -5.49 21.56
CA ASN A 132 -10.85 -6.03 21.86
C ASN A 132 -11.15 -5.78 23.33
N PHE A 133 -12.21 -5.03 23.58
CA PHE A 133 -12.78 -4.79 24.91
C PHE A 133 -14.10 -5.55 25.01
N THR A 134 -14.20 -6.39 26.03
CA THR A 134 -15.41 -7.15 26.32
C THR A 134 -15.91 -6.80 27.70
N VAL A 135 -17.13 -6.35 27.80
CA VAL A 135 -17.82 -6.12 29.07
C VAL A 135 -18.75 -7.31 29.28
N PRO A 136 -18.50 -8.18 30.27
CA PRO A 136 -19.33 -9.36 30.49
C PRO A 136 -20.76 -8.99 30.92
N LYS A 137 -21.69 -9.90 30.73
CA LYS A 137 -23.06 -9.76 31.23
C LYS A 137 -23.05 -9.66 32.77
N GLY A 138 -23.79 -8.71 33.33
CA GLY A 138 -23.88 -8.46 34.75
C GLY A 138 -22.69 -7.72 35.38
N GLU A 139 -21.70 -7.33 34.57
CA GLU A 139 -20.55 -6.53 34.98
C GLU A 139 -20.59 -5.18 34.25
N PRO A 140 -21.44 -4.23 34.66
CA PRO A 140 -21.63 -2.99 33.92
C PRO A 140 -20.35 -2.14 33.90
N LEU A 141 -20.09 -1.49 32.76
CA LEU A 141 -18.95 -0.64 32.56
C LEU A 141 -18.97 0.53 33.55
N PHE A 142 -17.90 0.69 34.35
CA PHE A 142 -17.81 1.68 35.43
C PHE A 142 -18.89 1.58 36.52
N GLY A 143 -19.52 0.42 36.66
CA GLY A 143 -20.58 0.22 37.68
C GLY A 143 -21.89 0.94 37.36
N VAL A 144 -22.09 1.40 36.14
CA VAL A 144 -23.28 2.15 35.70
C VAL A 144 -24.00 1.39 34.59
N GLY A 145 -25.32 1.39 34.63
CA GLY A 145 -26.15 0.89 33.49
C GLY A 145 -26.17 -0.63 33.34
N GLU A 146 -26.36 -1.36 34.46
CA GLU A 146 -26.64 -2.80 34.41
C GLU A 146 -27.76 -3.10 33.42
N GLY A 147 -27.55 -4.09 32.53
CA GLY A 147 -28.45 -4.43 31.42
C GLY A 147 -28.30 -3.54 30.19
N ILE A 148 -27.70 -2.33 30.32
CA ILE A 148 -27.47 -1.42 29.19
C ILE A 148 -25.99 -1.40 28.76
N LEU A 149 -25.08 -1.20 29.73
CA LEU A 149 -23.65 -1.09 29.49
C LEU A 149 -22.86 -2.37 29.84
N ASP A 150 -23.53 -3.50 29.92
CA ASP A 150 -22.96 -4.84 30.02
C ASP A 150 -23.16 -5.64 28.73
N ASP A 151 -22.63 -6.84 28.64
CA ASP A 151 -22.70 -7.75 27.47
C ASP A 151 -22.40 -7.01 26.15
N ILE A 152 -21.27 -6.25 26.16
CA ILE A 152 -20.78 -5.42 25.06
C ILE A 152 -19.43 -5.92 24.61
N ASN A 153 -19.20 -5.94 23.31
CA ASN A 153 -17.91 -6.19 22.69
C ASN A 153 -17.54 -5.02 21.79
N LEU A 154 -16.38 -4.42 22.02
CA LEU A 154 -15.82 -3.38 21.16
C LEU A 154 -14.50 -3.88 20.56
N TYR A 155 -14.51 -4.12 19.26
CA TYR A 155 -13.31 -4.36 18.50
C TYR A 155 -12.86 -3.08 17.79
N THR A 156 -11.57 -2.76 17.90
CA THR A 156 -10.97 -1.62 17.21
C THR A 156 -9.66 -2.06 16.53
N ARG A 157 -9.48 -1.66 15.29
CA ARG A 157 -8.25 -1.83 14.53
C ARG A 157 -7.75 -0.47 14.06
N LEU A 158 -6.53 -0.14 14.43
CA LEU A 158 -5.78 0.98 13.86
C LEU A 158 -4.74 0.41 12.90
N PHE A 159 -4.67 0.99 11.71
CA PHE A 159 -3.71 0.59 10.70
C PHE A 159 -2.99 1.81 10.14
N TYR A 160 -1.68 1.72 10.10
CA TYR A 160 -0.79 2.67 9.44
C TYR A 160 0.10 1.91 8.46
N GLN A 161 0.28 2.45 7.26
CA GLN A 161 1.23 1.94 6.28
C GLN A 161 1.86 3.12 5.54
N SER A 162 3.18 3.12 5.42
CA SER A 162 3.87 4.09 4.56
C SER A 162 3.38 3.99 3.11
N GLY A 163 3.44 5.10 2.41
CA GLY A 163 3.00 5.21 1.02
C GLY A 163 3.77 4.30 0.07
N LYS A 164 3.32 4.27 -1.18
CA LYS A 164 4.03 3.59 -2.28
C LYS A 164 5.34 4.30 -2.58
N ARG A 165 6.34 3.53 -2.96
CA ARG A 165 7.52 4.07 -3.60
C ARG A 165 7.14 4.65 -4.95
N TYR A 166 7.79 5.75 -5.33
CA TYR A 166 7.64 6.34 -6.64
C TYR A 166 8.93 7.04 -7.09
N THR A 167 9.08 7.17 -8.39
CA THR A 167 10.13 7.96 -9.01
C THR A 167 9.65 9.40 -9.10
N PRO A 168 10.31 10.36 -8.43
CA PRO A 168 9.88 11.75 -8.49
C PRO A 168 10.03 12.32 -9.90
N GLN A 169 9.08 13.15 -10.30
CA GLN A 169 9.15 13.95 -11.51
C GLN A 169 9.58 15.37 -11.16
N ILE A 170 10.51 15.91 -11.94
CA ILE A 170 11.10 17.23 -11.76
C ILE A 170 10.59 18.13 -12.88
N GLY A 171 10.02 19.27 -12.50
CA GLY A 171 9.53 20.30 -13.41
C GLY A 171 10.49 21.49 -13.56
N THR A 172 11.68 21.43 -12.92
CA THR A 172 12.67 22.49 -12.95
C THR A 172 14.02 21.98 -13.42
N GLY A 173 14.74 22.75 -14.21
CA GLY A 173 16.12 22.49 -14.61
C GLY A 173 17.14 22.80 -13.50
N PRO A 174 18.44 22.61 -13.79
CA PRO A 174 19.52 22.78 -12.80
C PRO A 174 19.60 24.19 -12.19
N ASP A 175 19.22 25.21 -12.96
CA ASP A 175 19.26 26.61 -12.53
C ASP A 175 17.92 27.08 -11.90
N GLY A 176 16.99 26.14 -11.67
CA GLY A 176 15.69 26.43 -11.07
C GLY A 176 14.66 26.98 -12.05
N GLU A 177 14.97 27.08 -13.34
CA GLU A 177 14.03 27.46 -14.39
C GLU A 177 12.95 26.38 -14.58
N VAL A 178 11.74 26.79 -14.87
CA VAL A 178 10.64 25.85 -15.19
C VAL A 178 10.92 25.22 -16.54
N LEU A 179 11.00 23.88 -16.56
CA LEU A 179 11.11 23.14 -17.81
C LEU A 179 9.81 23.28 -18.61
N LEU A 180 9.94 23.67 -19.85
CA LEU A 180 8.80 23.80 -20.76
C LEU A 180 8.95 22.84 -21.94
N ASP A 181 7.85 22.27 -22.35
CA ASP A 181 7.75 21.52 -23.58
C ASP A 181 7.99 22.48 -24.77
N PRO A 182 8.99 22.20 -25.65
CA PRO A 182 9.37 23.11 -26.71
C PRO A 182 8.28 23.29 -27.78
N VAL A 183 7.32 22.39 -27.87
CA VAL A 183 6.25 22.43 -28.87
C VAL A 183 5.02 23.13 -28.33
N THR A 184 4.64 22.82 -27.09
CA THR A 184 3.39 23.29 -26.49
C THR A 184 3.57 24.49 -25.56
N GLY A 185 4.82 24.77 -25.12
CA GLY A 185 5.12 25.81 -24.11
C GLY A 185 4.60 25.47 -22.70
N ARG A 186 4.21 24.25 -22.44
CA ARG A 186 3.62 23.81 -21.17
C ARG A 186 4.68 23.31 -20.21
N PRO A 187 4.44 23.32 -18.87
CA PRO A 187 5.36 22.72 -17.92
C PRO A 187 5.64 21.25 -18.24
N LEU A 188 6.91 20.92 -18.34
CA LEU A 188 7.42 19.58 -18.64
C LEU A 188 7.94 18.95 -17.37
N TYR A 189 7.40 17.79 -17.01
CA TYR A 189 7.85 17.02 -15.85
C TYR A 189 8.62 15.79 -16.30
N ILE A 190 9.87 15.69 -15.87
CA ILE A 190 10.80 14.62 -16.28
C ILE A 190 11.05 13.70 -15.09
N SER A 191 10.93 12.38 -15.31
CA SER A 191 11.24 11.39 -14.28
C SER A 191 12.72 11.41 -13.90
N ASN A 192 13.02 11.53 -12.62
CA ASN A 192 14.39 11.54 -12.10
C ASN A 192 14.99 10.12 -12.13
N GLN A 193 15.72 9.81 -13.20
CA GLN A 193 16.36 8.51 -13.41
C GLN A 193 17.46 8.19 -12.39
N ASN A 194 17.96 9.19 -11.66
CA ASN A 194 18.94 8.99 -10.59
C ASN A 194 18.29 8.59 -9.26
N ASN A 195 16.97 8.69 -9.16
CA ASN A 195 16.22 8.40 -7.94
C ASN A 195 14.98 7.53 -8.23
N ILE A 196 15.19 6.40 -8.92
CA ILE A 196 14.13 5.47 -9.28
C ILE A 196 13.50 4.89 -8.02
N ASN A 197 12.18 5.08 -7.85
CA ASN A 197 11.41 4.65 -6.68
C ASN A 197 12.01 5.13 -5.33
N GLY A 198 12.81 6.20 -5.35
CA GLY A 198 13.56 6.66 -4.18
C GLY A 198 12.71 7.35 -3.12
N LEU A 199 11.57 7.91 -3.50
CA LEU A 199 10.67 8.59 -2.58
C LEU A 199 9.50 7.70 -2.15
N VAL A 200 8.96 8.01 -0.98
CA VAL A 200 7.77 7.37 -0.42
C VAL A 200 6.63 8.38 -0.46
N GLY A 201 5.52 8.00 -1.07
CA GLY A 201 4.35 8.84 -1.20
C GLY A 201 3.52 8.93 0.09
N ASP A 202 2.33 9.50 -0.03
CA ASP A 202 1.41 9.68 1.09
C ASP A 202 1.04 8.33 1.74
N TYR A 203 1.01 8.33 3.07
CA TYR A 203 0.76 7.15 3.89
C TYR A 203 -0.73 6.83 4.00
N TRP A 204 -1.04 5.57 4.29
CA TRP A 204 -2.36 5.12 4.66
C TRP A 204 -2.52 5.08 6.18
N PHE A 205 -3.64 5.60 6.64
CA PHE A 205 -4.03 5.52 8.02
C PHE A 205 -5.54 5.42 8.14
N TYR A 206 -6.02 4.42 8.86
CA TYR A 206 -7.43 4.29 9.16
C TYR A 206 -7.64 3.60 10.49
N ILE A 207 -8.80 3.84 11.07
CA ILE A 207 -9.30 3.20 12.26
C ILE A 207 -10.64 2.56 11.89
N ASP A 208 -10.74 1.25 12.12
CA ASP A 208 -11.97 0.49 11.97
C ASP A 208 -12.47 0.11 13.36
N MET A 209 -13.77 0.09 13.53
CA MET A 209 -14.42 -0.19 14.80
C MET A 209 -15.65 -1.07 14.57
N ASN A 210 -15.83 -2.05 15.43
CA ASN A 210 -17.06 -2.82 15.50
C ASN A 210 -17.54 -2.88 16.97
N LEU A 211 -18.70 -2.31 17.22
CA LEU A 211 -19.37 -2.33 18.52
C LEU A 211 -20.56 -3.29 18.45
N GLU A 212 -20.58 -4.28 19.32
CA GLU A 212 -21.65 -5.23 19.45
C GLU A 212 -22.28 -5.16 20.85
N LYS A 213 -23.61 -5.14 20.89
CA LYS A 213 -24.41 -5.29 22.11
C LYS A 213 -25.22 -6.57 22.00
N TYR A 214 -25.12 -7.38 23.04
CA TYR A 214 -25.90 -8.60 23.16
C TYR A 214 -27.06 -8.39 24.12
N VAL A 215 -28.26 -8.80 23.75
CA VAL A 215 -29.47 -8.73 24.57
C VAL A 215 -30.07 -10.13 24.66
N ASP A 216 -30.14 -10.67 25.86
CA ASP A 216 -30.74 -11.98 26.10
C ASP A 216 -32.27 -11.86 26.14
N VAL A 217 -32.96 -12.67 25.36
CA VAL A 217 -34.44 -12.68 25.28
C VAL A 217 -35.03 -14.00 25.76
N GLY A 218 -34.25 -14.79 26.52
CA GLY A 218 -34.67 -16.02 27.18
C GLY A 218 -34.59 -17.27 26.31
N PHE A 219 -34.99 -17.21 25.05
CA PHE A 219 -34.88 -18.31 24.09
C PHE A 219 -33.78 -18.10 23.03
N GLY A 220 -33.00 -17.02 23.18
CA GLY A 220 -31.88 -16.69 22.31
C GLY A 220 -31.31 -15.31 22.64
N LYS A 221 -30.37 -14.85 21.83
CA LYS A 221 -29.76 -13.53 21.97
C LYS A 221 -29.98 -12.68 20.73
N ILE A 222 -30.41 -11.45 20.91
CA ILE A 222 -30.36 -10.40 19.89
C ILE A 222 -28.98 -9.77 19.92
N VAL A 223 -28.35 -9.65 18.77
CA VAL A 223 -27.05 -8.96 18.60
C VAL A 223 -27.26 -7.74 17.73
N ALA A 224 -27.13 -6.57 18.32
CA ALA A 224 -27.07 -5.30 17.58
C ALA A 224 -25.62 -4.92 17.36
N SER A 225 -25.21 -4.59 16.14
CA SER A 225 -23.85 -4.18 15.84
C SER A 225 -23.78 -2.91 15.02
N VAL A 226 -22.74 -2.12 15.30
CA VAL A 226 -22.36 -0.93 14.57
C VAL A 226 -20.93 -1.14 14.09
N GLU A 227 -20.75 -1.32 12.79
CA GLU A 227 -19.45 -1.43 12.15
C GLU A 227 -19.12 -0.10 11.46
N VAL A 228 -17.95 0.45 11.75
CA VAL A 228 -17.46 1.68 11.14
C VAL A 228 -16.08 1.39 10.54
N GLU A 229 -15.98 1.47 9.22
CA GLU A 229 -14.71 1.44 8.51
C GLU A 229 -14.24 2.87 8.26
N ASN A 230 -12.93 3.12 8.40
CA ASN A 230 -12.31 4.42 8.23
C ASN A 230 -13.01 5.51 9.07
N LEU A 231 -13.03 5.31 10.39
CA LEU A 231 -13.74 6.17 11.36
C LEU A 231 -13.42 7.66 11.18
N LEU A 232 -12.17 8.00 10.86
CA LEU A 232 -11.72 9.38 10.68
C LEU A 232 -12.07 9.96 9.31
N ASN A 233 -12.65 9.16 8.40
CA ASN A 233 -12.93 9.55 7.02
C ASN A 233 -11.70 10.13 6.30
N ARG A 234 -10.50 9.61 6.60
CA ARG A 234 -9.27 10.07 5.95
C ARG A 234 -9.27 9.65 4.48
N LYS A 235 -8.88 10.56 3.61
CA LYS A 235 -8.60 10.26 2.20
C LYS A 235 -7.23 9.58 2.10
N ASN A 236 -7.22 8.26 1.98
CA ASN A 236 -6.00 7.48 1.80
C ASN A 236 -5.72 7.32 0.30
N SER A 237 -4.58 7.79 -0.15
CA SER A 237 -4.22 7.83 -1.57
C SER A 237 -4.01 6.43 -2.14
N GLN A 238 -4.76 6.04 -3.17
CA GLN A 238 -4.56 4.78 -3.90
C GLN A 238 -3.55 4.94 -5.03
N THR A 239 -3.61 6.07 -5.74
CA THR A 239 -2.68 6.46 -6.80
C THR A 239 -1.81 7.60 -6.32
N ILE A 240 -0.56 7.66 -6.79
CA ILE A 240 0.40 8.70 -6.41
C ILE A 240 0.75 9.54 -7.64
N ASN A 241 0.57 10.86 -7.50
CA ASN A 241 1.11 11.83 -8.43
C ASN A 241 2.63 11.94 -8.20
N PRO A 242 3.47 11.65 -9.20
CA PRO A 242 4.92 11.63 -9.03
C PRO A 242 5.55 13.02 -8.85
N VAL A 243 4.79 14.10 -9.04
CA VAL A 243 5.24 15.47 -8.77
C VAL A 243 5.03 15.84 -7.31
N THR A 244 3.86 15.48 -6.75
CA THR A 244 3.45 15.91 -5.40
C THR A 244 3.69 14.84 -4.32
N GLY A 245 3.81 13.57 -4.70
CA GLY A 245 3.93 12.44 -3.76
C GLY A 245 2.63 12.04 -3.06
N ARG A 246 1.50 12.64 -3.41
CA ARG A 246 0.16 12.36 -2.88
C ARG A 246 -0.80 12.01 -4.01
N ALA A 247 -2.06 11.68 -3.70
CA ALA A 247 -3.06 11.48 -4.75
C ALA A 247 -3.21 12.73 -5.61
N TYR A 248 -3.58 12.53 -6.87
CA TYR A 248 -3.95 13.64 -7.73
C TYR A 248 -5.18 14.36 -7.17
N GLU A 249 -5.05 15.65 -6.91
CA GLU A 249 -6.14 16.49 -6.44
C GLU A 249 -6.59 17.49 -7.51
N TYR A 250 -7.78 18.07 -7.32
CA TYR A 250 -8.25 19.13 -8.19
C TYR A 250 -7.26 20.31 -8.15
N GLY A 251 -6.82 20.75 -9.32
CA GLY A 251 -5.85 21.83 -9.47
C GLY A 251 -4.38 21.39 -9.52
N ASP A 252 -4.08 20.12 -9.26
CA ASP A 252 -2.72 19.61 -9.43
C ASP A 252 -2.28 19.65 -10.91
N PRO A 253 -0.97 19.80 -11.17
CA PRO A 253 -0.43 19.74 -12.52
C PRO A 253 -0.77 18.42 -13.22
N THR A 254 -1.22 18.50 -14.47
CA THR A 254 -1.50 17.35 -15.30
C THR A 254 -0.21 16.74 -15.88
N PRO A 255 -0.07 15.41 -15.97
CA PRO A 255 1.07 14.79 -16.63
C PRO A 255 1.14 15.14 -18.11
N ASN A 256 2.35 15.11 -18.67
CA ASN A 256 2.55 15.34 -20.12
C ASN A 256 1.78 14.36 -21.01
N SER A 257 1.54 13.14 -20.55
CA SER A 257 0.75 12.13 -21.25
C SER A 257 -0.70 12.57 -21.52
N TRP A 258 -1.22 13.54 -20.76
CA TRP A 258 -2.54 14.14 -21.01
C TRP A 258 -2.52 15.15 -22.14
N ASN A 259 -1.34 15.44 -22.70
CA ASN A 259 -1.17 16.30 -23.86
C ASN A 259 -1.17 15.50 -25.17
N ASP A 260 -1.59 14.23 -25.14
CA ASP A 260 -1.66 13.36 -26.31
C ASP A 260 -2.54 14.03 -27.40
N PRO A 261 -2.02 14.22 -28.61
CA PRO A 261 -2.79 14.78 -29.72
C PRO A 261 -4.01 13.94 -30.11
N LEU A 262 -4.07 12.66 -29.73
CA LEU A 262 -5.25 11.81 -29.90
C LEU A 262 -6.41 12.19 -28.98
N TYR A 263 -6.13 12.93 -27.91
CA TYR A 263 -7.14 13.52 -27.04
C TYR A 263 -7.01 15.05 -27.10
N PRO A 264 -7.47 15.71 -28.18
CA PRO A 264 -7.38 17.16 -28.30
C PRO A 264 -8.10 17.79 -27.12
N GLN A 265 -7.33 18.20 -26.14
CA GLN A 265 -7.82 19.04 -25.06
C GLN A 265 -8.33 20.32 -25.70
N VAL A 266 -9.53 20.70 -25.34
CA VAL A 266 -10.16 21.92 -25.78
C VAL A 266 -9.17 23.08 -25.67
N SER A 267 -8.95 23.73 -26.79
CA SER A 267 -8.00 24.79 -27.08
C SER A 267 -7.62 25.66 -25.87
N GLY A 268 -6.36 25.67 -25.52
CA GLY A 268 -5.69 26.79 -24.86
C GLY A 268 -5.49 26.71 -23.33
N THR A 269 -6.24 25.93 -22.59
CA THR A 269 -6.07 25.85 -21.13
C THR A 269 -6.00 24.41 -20.67
N ILE A 270 -4.90 24.04 -20.03
CA ILE A 270 -4.82 22.73 -19.37
C ILE A 270 -5.86 22.73 -18.25
N GLN A 271 -6.84 21.85 -18.37
CA GLN A 271 -7.78 21.62 -17.28
C GLN A 271 -7.03 20.98 -16.12
N PRO A 272 -7.12 21.50 -14.91
CA PRO A 272 -6.59 20.81 -13.74
C PRO A 272 -7.27 19.46 -13.58
N PHE A 273 -6.64 18.54 -12.85
CA PHE A 273 -7.25 17.25 -12.57
C PHE A 273 -8.66 17.43 -12.00
N PRO A 274 -9.68 16.84 -12.61
CA PRO A 274 -11.02 16.82 -12.03
C PRO A 274 -11.04 15.98 -10.75
N TYR A 275 -12.01 16.21 -9.89
CA TYR A 275 -12.24 15.35 -8.74
C TYR A 275 -12.59 13.93 -9.20
N ASP A 276 -11.86 12.94 -8.67
CA ASP A 276 -12.08 11.53 -8.96
C ASP A 276 -11.91 10.70 -7.68
N PRO A 277 -13.01 10.16 -7.14
CA PRO A 277 -12.97 9.39 -5.90
C PRO A 277 -12.21 8.07 -6.03
N SER A 278 -12.01 7.53 -7.24
CA SER A 278 -11.27 6.28 -7.46
C SER A 278 -9.76 6.40 -7.14
N ARG A 279 -9.25 7.61 -6.98
CA ARG A 279 -7.85 7.87 -6.58
C ARG A 279 -7.60 7.62 -5.11
N TYR A 280 -8.65 7.43 -4.34
CA TYR A 280 -8.58 7.21 -2.89
C TYR A 280 -9.14 5.85 -2.54
N LEU A 281 -8.71 5.31 -1.40
CA LEU A 281 -9.34 4.15 -0.80
C LEU A 281 -10.76 4.50 -0.32
N LYS A 282 -11.51 3.48 0.04
CA LYS A 282 -12.89 3.56 0.51
C LYS A 282 -13.05 4.66 1.60
N PRO A 283 -14.02 5.55 1.46
CA PRO A 283 -14.35 6.54 2.49
C PRO A 283 -14.96 5.85 3.71
N ARG A 284 -15.26 6.63 4.76
CA ARG A 284 -15.96 6.11 5.93
C ARG A 284 -17.27 5.44 5.52
N THR A 285 -17.41 4.21 5.99
CA THR A 285 -18.64 3.42 5.80
C THR A 285 -19.16 3.04 7.18
N VAL A 286 -20.44 3.23 7.39
CA VAL A 286 -21.14 2.82 8.61
C VAL A 286 -22.16 1.77 8.23
N ARG A 287 -22.11 0.63 8.92
CA ARG A 287 -23.07 -0.47 8.74
C ARG A 287 -23.73 -0.79 10.08
N LEU A 288 -25.04 -0.82 10.07
CA LEU A 288 -25.84 -1.26 11.21
C LEU A 288 -26.37 -2.67 10.91
N SER A 289 -26.27 -3.57 11.86
CA SER A 289 -26.75 -4.94 11.72
C SER A 289 -27.54 -5.38 12.96
N LEU A 290 -28.54 -6.19 12.73
CA LEU A 290 -29.29 -6.86 13.77
C LEU A 290 -29.34 -8.36 13.43
N ALA A 291 -28.89 -9.18 14.36
CA ALA A 291 -28.88 -10.63 14.22
C ALA A 291 -29.55 -11.29 15.41
N PHE A 292 -30.10 -12.46 15.18
CA PHE A 292 -30.64 -13.32 16.23
C PHE A 292 -29.81 -14.61 16.29
N ARG A 293 -29.36 -14.97 17.48
CA ARG A 293 -28.63 -16.23 17.75
C ARG A 293 -29.47 -17.11 18.68
N PHE A 294 -29.68 -18.35 18.26
CA PHE A 294 -30.37 -19.39 19.07
C PHE A 294 -29.40 -20.02 20.07
#